data_db4d8a5d69625944e24f695cc2afd7d0
#
_entry.id   db4d8a5d69625944e24f695cc2afd7d0
#
_cell.length_a   1.000
_cell.length_b   1.000
_cell.length_c   1.000
_cell.angle_alpha   90.00
_cell.angle_beta   90.00
_cell.angle_gamma   90.00
#
_symmetry.space_group_name_H-M   'P 1'
#
loop_
_entity.id
_entity.type
_entity.pdbx_description
1 polymer ?
#
loop_
_entity_poly.entity_id
_entity_poly.type
_entity_poly.pdbx_seq_one_letter_code
_entity_poly.pdbx_strand_id
1 'polypeptide(L)'
;MDRKQWREFLELWSAEWITAKQADPDADPIAPEVLRDGWLGFSPATEAEVAAAEARLGRPLPPSLREFLLVSNGWRDAGPFIQQLAGAAELDWLRDTSERHWIDIWEELAGLTEDEDEEEDEEEEDDYDEDEEEEDDEDEYDEVALAEARILARSLRLSLAGDAAVLLLDPEDVDADGEWAGYWLASWSGNGPQRHASFAELIRDLWRTMHALDKPAGPTRDHWDAEVERARRAALAGELDLALELLGEAKEFGRPRTRLLLQQLQLLLDGWENARRGVPWNRQEAEVFLAEPLLSEGFLPLLVRLVREAEDHEPYTLDKLRGGGPRVLREALADYEAMAEPGFRFRYGPPEFDAAVQTVLDGLTAHLDERRAAAEQRAAAEEAARKGAGVRIVLSTAPTVLPPDHALHSDGSGAEGPRSGVSAGYEPFPEEPDPRFIRPRPEIAPEVAERAWSELLAALPLWRPAGPDHLAPVSLLADPLLGELITRERARELLSLPRG
;
A
#
# COMPACT_ATOMS: atom_id res chain seq x y z
N MET A 1 28.98 -6.03 -4.67
CA MET A 1 29.86 -5.16 -3.83
C MET A 1 31.24 -5.80 -3.70
N ASP A 2 32.33 -5.04 -3.88
CA ASP A 2 33.70 -5.50 -3.59
C ASP A 2 34.05 -5.35 -2.09
N ARG A 3 35.20 -5.89 -1.66
CA ARG A 3 35.66 -5.85 -0.25
C ARG A 3 35.77 -4.46 0.33
N LYS A 4 36.20 -3.47 -0.48
CA LYS A 4 36.34 -2.09 -0.03
C LYS A 4 34.97 -1.48 0.23
N GLN A 5 34.03 -1.68 -0.69
CA GLN A 5 32.64 -1.21 -0.55
C GLN A 5 31.94 -1.86 0.63
N TRP A 6 32.14 -3.19 0.84
CA TRP A 6 31.62 -3.87 2.02
C TRP A 6 32.18 -3.28 3.30
N ARG A 7 33.51 -3.05 3.37
CA ARG A 7 34.14 -2.50 4.56
C ARG A 7 33.59 -1.13 4.92
N GLU A 8 33.54 -0.21 3.97
CA GLU A 8 33.01 1.14 4.16
C GLU A 8 31.53 1.13 4.61
N PHE A 9 30.72 0.29 3.99
CA PHE A 9 29.31 0.14 4.34
C PHE A 9 29.12 -0.43 5.75
N LEU A 10 29.83 -1.48 6.11
CA LEU A 10 29.70 -2.13 7.41
C LEU A 10 30.27 -1.28 8.56
N GLU A 11 31.29 -0.45 8.30
CA GLU A 11 31.79 0.54 9.26
C GLU A 11 30.74 1.63 9.53
N LEU A 12 30.07 2.12 8.50
CA LEU A 12 28.96 3.06 8.64
C LEU A 12 27.82 2.44 9.44
N TRP A 13 27.36 1.24 9.08
CA TRP A 13 26.32 0.53 9.79
C TRP A 13 26.65 0.35 11.28
N SER A 14 27.86 -0.14 11.59
CA SER A 14 28.29 -0.32 12.99
C SER A 14 28.21 0.98 13.79
N ALA A 15 28.69 2.10 13.22
CA ALA A 15 28.66 3.39 13.89
C ALA A 15 27.23 3.89 14.15
N GLU A 16 26.35 3.75 13.18
CA GLU A 16 24.95 4.20 13.28
C GLU A 16 24.15 3.30 14.23
N TRP A 17 24.35 1.97 14.18
CA TRP A 17 23.73 1.04 15.11
C TRP A 17 24.14 1.31 16.57
N ILE A 18 25.44 1.48 16.84
CA ILE A 18 25.95 1.83 18.18
C ILE A 18 25.29 3.14 18.67
N THR A 19 25.17 4.13 17.78
CA THR A 19 24.56 5.42 18.10
C THR A 19 23.07 5.24 18.45
N ALA A 20 22.34 4.43 17.70
CA ALA A 20 20.92 4.14 17.99
C ALA A 20 20.76 3.45 19.35
N LYS A 21 21.52 2.38 19.60
CA LYS A 21 21.44 1.63 20.86
C LYS A 21 21.88 2.44 22.09
N GLN A 22 22.84 3.34 21.95
CA GLN A 22 23.22 4.26 23.03
C GLN A 22 22.18 5.33 23.32
N ALA A 23 21.38 5.69 22.35
CA ALA A 23 20.29 6.68 22.50
C ALA A 23 19.00 6.09 23.09
N ASP A 24 18.82 4.78 23.00
CA ASP A 24 17.65 4.06 23.52
C ASP A 24 17.89 3.61 24.99
N PRO A 25 17.14 4.18 25.96
CA PRO A 25 17.29 3.82 27.37
C PRO A 25 16.84 2.39 27.71
N ASP A 26 16.02 1.80 26.84
CA ASP A 26 15.46 0.45 27.01
C ASP A 26 16.23 -0.62 26.22
N ALA A 27 17.28 -0.21 25.47
CA ALA A 27 18.10 -1.13 24.70
C ALA A 27 18.91 -2.09 25.58
N ASP A 28 19.06 -3.33 25.12
CA ASP A 28 19.97 -4.29 25.74
C ASP A 28 21.41 -3.76 25.74
N PRO A 29 22.22 -4.14 26.76
CA PRO A 29 23.61 -3.72 26.85
C PRO A 29 24.42 -4.15 25.63
N ILE A 30 25.10 -3.19 24.99
CA ILE A 30 26.00 -3.46 23.88
C ILE A 30 27.22 -4.29 24.37
N ALA A 31 27.58 -5.32 23.60
CA ALA A 31 28.72 -6.16 23.90
C ALA A 31 30.01 -5.32 24.03
N PRO A 32 30.86 -5.55 25.09
CA PRO A 32 32.03 -4.70 25.34
C PRO A 32 33.03 -4.65 24.19
N GLU A 33 33.16 -5.73 23.43
CA GLU A 33 34.01 -5.79 22.24
C GLU A 33 33.49 -4.90 21.12
N VAL A 34 32.16 -4.81 20.91
CA VAL A 34 31.54 -3.95 19.91
C VAL A 34 31.81 -2.46 20.24
N LEU A 35 31.66 -2.09 21.51
CA LEU A 35 31.98 -0.73 21.97
C LEU A 35 33.45 -0.39 21.83
N ARG A 36 34.35 -1.35 22.17
CA ARG A 36 35.80 -1.15 22.08
C ARG A 36 36.27 -0.97 20.65
N ASP A 37 35.76 -1.82 19.75
CA ASP A 37 36.25 -1.92 18.37
C ASP A 37 35.45 -1.07 17.39
N GLY A 38 34.28 -0.56 17.81
CA GLY A 38 33.35 0.18 16.93
C GLY A 38 32.81 -0.68 15.77
N TRP A 39 32.70 -2.00 15.99
CA TRP A 39 32.49 -2.95 14.92
C TRP A 39 31.53 -4.08 15.31
N LEU A 40 30.47 -4.28 14.51
CA LEU A 40 29.49 -5.35 14.73
C LEU A 40 29.94 -6.70 14.18
N GLY A 41 30.83 -6.69 13.21
CA GLY A 41 31.30 -7.91 12.55
C GLY A 41 32.28 -8.73 13.41
N PHE A 42 32.67 -9.85 12.85
CA PHE A 42 33.69 -10.75 13.39
C PHE A 42 35.01 -10.58 12.63
N SER A 43 36.06 -11.28 13.04
CA SER A 43 37.29 -11.34 12.29
C SER A 43 37.01 -11.87 10.88
N PRO A 44 37.63 -11.31 9.82
CA PRO A 44 37.43 -11.76 8.45
C PRO A 44 37.74 -13.25 8.29
N ALA A 45 36.93 -13.95 7.49
CA ALA A 45 37.29 -15.29 7.03
C ALA A 45 38.53 -15.24 6.12
N THR A 46 39.30 -16.31 6.16
CA THR A 46 40.36 -16.54 5.18
C THR A 46 39.82 -17.12 3.88
N GLU A 47 40.53 -16.98 2.79
CA GLU A 47 40.19 -17.63 1.51
C GLU A 47 40.07 -19.16 1.65
N ALA A 48 40.85 -19.77 2.55
CA ALA A 48 40.80 -21.21 2.82
C ALA A 48 39.53 -21.62 3.56
N GLU A 49 39.02 -20.80 4.50
CA GLU A 49 37.75 -21.05 5.20
C GLU A 49 36.58 -20.91 4.27
N VAL A 50 36.57 -19.89 3.39
CA VAL A 50 35.53 -19.73 2.38
C VAL A 50 35.55 -20.91 1.39
N ALA A 51 36.72 -21.31 0.88
CA ALA A 51 36.84 -22.47 0.00
C ALA A 51 36.40 -23.79 0.69
N ALA A 52 36.64 -23.93 2.00
CA ALA A 52 36.17 -25.09 2.76
C ALA A 52 34.64 -25.10 2.88
N ALA A 53 34.01 -23.92 3.07
CA ALA A 53 32.54 -23.79 3.04
C ALA A 53 31.96 -24.16 1.66
N GLU A 54 32.54 -23.63 0.57
CA GLU A 54 32.14 -23.95 -0.81
C GLU A 54 32.27 -25.46 -1.11
N ALA A 55 33.36 -26.09 -0.65
CA ALA A 55 33.55 -27.54 -0.79
C ALA A 55 32.52 -28.36 -0.01
N ARG A 56 32.16 -27.92 1.21
CA ARG A 56 31.13 -28.57 2.04
C ARG A 56 29.73 -28.41 1.46
N LEU A 57 29.41 -27.23 0.95
CA LEU A 57 28.11 -26.95 0.32
C LEU A 57 27.98 -27.52 -1.11
N GLY A 58 29.12 -27.95 -1.72
CA GLY A 58 29.15 -28.56 -3.03
C GLY A 58 29.04 -27.57 -4.20
N ARG A 59 29.12 -26.27 -3.94
CA ARG A 59 29.06 -25.19 -4.96
C ARG A 59 29.75 -23.89 -4.51
N PRO A 60 30.19 -23.03 -5.45
CA PRO A 60 30.73 -21.74 -5.11
C PRO A 60 29.67 -20.84 -4.50
N LEU A 61 30.04 -20.00 -3.54
CA LEU A 61 29.17 -18.97 -2.99
C LEU A 61 28.97 -17.81 -3.98
N PRO A 62 27.83 -17.09 -3.90
CA PRO A 62 27.63 -15.90 -4.74
C PRO A 62 28.68 -14.83 -4.42
N PRO A 63 29.09 -14.04 -5.42
CA PRO A 63 30.21 -13.09 -5.30
C PRO A 63 30.08 -12.14 -4.11
N SER A 64 28.90 -11.56 -3.89
CA SER A 64 28.69 -10.59 -2.81
C SER A 64 28.81 -11.22 -1.41
N LEU A 65 28.29 -12.42 -1.18
CA LEU A 65 28.45 -13.14 0.09
C LEU A 65 29.92 -13.53 0.32
N ARG A 66 30.60 -14.01 -0.73
CA ARG A 66 32.00 -14.37 -0.63
C ARG A 66 32.87 -13.18 -0.21
N GLU A 67 32.70 -12.03 -0.84
CA GLU A 67 33.43 -10.81 -0.49
C GLU A 67 33.05 -10.27 0.89
N PHE A 68 31.78 -10.42 1.30
CA PHE A 68 31.33 -10.08 2.66
C PHE A 68 32.06 -10.91 3.72
N LEU A 69 32.11 -12.25 3.57
CA LEU A 69 32.80 -13.14 4.52
C LEU A 69 34.29 -12.81 4.66
N LEU A 70 34.92 -12.36 3.59
CA LEU A 70 36.33 -11.92 3.61
C LEU A 70 36.54 -10.53 4.26
N VAL A 71 35.46 -9.83 4.60
CA VAL A 71 35.46 -8.59 5.38
C VAL A 71 35.02 -8.87 6.82
N SER A 72 33.99 -9.68 6.99
CA SER A 72 33.43 -10.09 8.28
C SER A 72 32.89 -11.51 8.20
N ASN A 73 33.43 -12.42 9.00
CA ASN A 73 33.00 -13.82 9.06
C ASN A 73 31.74 -13.96 9.92
N GLY A 74 30.62 -13.43 9.41
CA GLY A 74 29.36 -13.27 10.12
C GLY A 74 29.13 -11.83 10.56
N TRP A 75 27.93 -11.55 11.10
CA TRP A 75 27.52 -10.21 11.51
C TRP A 75 26.56 -10.26 12.69
N ARG A 76 26.73 -9.38 13.67
CA ARG A 76 25.81 -9.21 14.80
C ARG A 76 24.75 -8.18 14.45
N ASP A 77 23.54 -8.40 14.93
CA ASP A 77 22.44 -7.44 14.79
C ASP A 77 22.26 -6.92 13.35
N ALA A 78 21.95 -7.87 12.46
CA ALA A 78 21.70 -7.58 11.04
C ALA A 78 20.28 -7.01 10.82
N GLY A 79 19.93 -5.99 11.58
CA GLY A 79 18.63 -5.35 11.60
C GLY A 79 17.76 -5.79 12.77
N PRO A 80 16.56 -5.23 12.93
CA PRO A 80 15.71 -5.40 14.12
C PRO A 80 15.28 -6.84 14.39
N PHE A 81 15.20 -7.67 13.35
CA PHE A 81 14.64 -9.02 13.42
C PHE A 81 15.67 -10.13 13.26
N ILE A 82 16.92 -9.81 12.94
CA ILE A 82 18.00 -10.79 12.72
C ILE A 82 19.17 -10.48 13.64
N GLN A 83 19.32 -11.26 14.70
CA GLN A 83 20.35 -11.03 15.71
C GLN A 83 21.73 -11.46 15.26
N GLN A 84 21.84 -12.45 14.34
CA GLN A 84 23.16 -12.90 13.89
C GLN A 84 23.12 -13.51 12.48
N LEU A 85 24.09 -13.12 11.64
CA LEU A 85 24.41 -13.80 10.38
C LEU A 85 25.50 -14.83 10.56
N ALA A 86 25.41 -15.91 9.79
CA ALA A 86 26.36 -17.01 9.75
C ALA A 86 27.72 -16.60 9.19
N GLY A 87 28.78 -17.11 9.79
CA GLY A 87 30.12 -17.14 9.19
C GLY A 87 30.28 -18.35 8.26
N ALA A 88 31.40 -18.41 7.54
CA ALA A 88 31.70 -19.46 6.55
C ALA A 88 31.55 -20.90 7.08
N ALA A 89 31.93 -21.14 8.33
CA ALA A 89 31.83 -22.47 8.96
C ALA A 89 30.41 -22.86 9.33
N GLU A 90 29.50 -21.88 9.46
CA GLU A 90 28.15 -22.03 9.98
C GLU A 90 27.06 -22.01 8.88
N LEU A 91 27.46 -21.63 7.65
CA LEU A 91 26.56 -21.70 6.49
C LEU A 91 26.13 -23.16 6.28
N ASP A 92 24.82 -23.38 6.14
CA ASP A 92 24.27 -24.70 5.85
C ASP A 92 22.97 -24.60 5.07
N TRP A 93 22.58 -25.69 4.39
CA TRP A 93 21.28 -25.73 3.72
C TRP A 93 20.17 -25.73 4.76
N LEU A 94 19.10 -24.95 4.54
CA LEU A 94 17.99 -24.86 5.50
C LEU A 94 17.46 -26.22 5.91
N ARG A 95 17.31 -27.15 4.95
CA ARG A 95 16.85 -28.52 5.18
C ARG A 95 17.71 -29.35 6.13
N ASP A 96 18.99 -28.97 6.27
CA ASP A 96 19.98 -29.71 7.08
C ASP A 96 20.17 -29.03 8.47
N THR A 97 19.40 -27.98 8.77
CA THR A 97 19.46 -27.23 10.04
C THR A 97 18.29 -27.57 10.96
N SER A 98 18.37 -27.11 12.21
CA SER A 98 17.25 -27.17 13.18
C SER A 98 16.04 -26.33 12.78
N GLU A 99 16.21 -25.42 11.81
CA GLU A 99 15.16 -24.52 11.30
C GLU A 99 14.41 -25.09 10.09
N ARG A 100 14.57 -26.41 9.85
CA ARG A 100 13.85 -27.12 8.79
C ARG A 100 12.32 -26.94 8.88
N HIS A 101 11.78 -26.71 10.08
CA HIS A 101 10.36 -26.48 10.31
C HIS A 101 9.74 -25.38 9.39
N TRP A 102 10.55 -24.45 8.90
CA TRP A 102 10.10 -23.50 7.87
C TRP A 102 9.68 -24.19 6.56
N ILE A 103 10.38 -25.25 6.19
CA ILE A 103 10.03 -26.06 5.01
C ILE A 103 8.76 -26.83 5.30
N ASP A 104 8.71 -27.48 6.46
CA ASP A 104 7.59 -28.36 6.86
C ASP A 104 6.25 -27.57 6.88
N ILE A 105 6.25 -26.31 7.33
CA ILE A 105 5.06 -25.41 7.32
C ILE A 105 4.59 -25.15 5.88
N TRP A 106 5.49 -24.85 4.95
CA TRP A 106 5.11 -24.59 3.57
C TRP A 106 4.73 -25.85 2.79
N GLU A 107 5.30 -27.00 3.14
CA GLU A 107 4.89 -28.30 2.60
C GLU A 107 3.48 -28.67 3.08
N GLU A 108 3.14 -28.36 4.33
CA GLU A 108 1.79 -28.51 4.88
C GLU A 108 0.78 -27.59 4.19
N LEU A 109 1.09 -26.30 4.07
CA LEU A 109 0.26 -25.31 3.35
C LEU A 109 0.03 -25.68 1.87
N ALA A 110 0.97 -26.37 1.25
CA ALA A 110 0.87 -26.84 -0.13
C ALA A 110 0.18 -28.22 -0.26
N GLY A 111 -0.40 -28.76 0.82
CA GLY A 111 -1.05 -30.06 0.81
C GLY A 111 -0.10 -31.24 0.51
N LEU A 112 1.23 -31.07 0.71
CA LEU A 112 2.23 -32.10 0.43
C LEU A 112 2.44 -33.10 1.57
N THR A 113 1.92 -32.82 2.75
CA THR A 113 1.92 -33.74 3.90
C THR A 113 0.66 -34.57 3.85
N GLU A 114 0.80 -35.89 3.66
CA GLU A 114 -0.32 -36.79 3.85
C GLU A 114 -0.73 -36.74 5.33
N ASP A 115 -1.96 -36.33 5.62
CA ASP A 115 -2.57 -36.42 6.94
C ASP A 115 -2.67 -37.89 7.33
N GLU A 116 -1.74 -38.38 8.17
CA GLU A 116 -1.78 -39.77 8.71
C GLU A 116 -2.89 -39.99 9.75
N ASP A 117 -3.74 -38.99 10.03
CA ASP A 117 -4.77 -39.04 11.10
C ASP A 117 -6.15 -38.46 10.65
N GLU A 118 -6.67 -38.80 9.49
CA GLU A 118 -8.11 -38.70 9.27
C GLU A 118 -8.83 -39.90 9.92
N GLU A 119 -9.17 -39.81 11.20
CA GLU A 119 -10.28 -40.58 11.77
C GLU A 119 -11.57 -40.08 11.09
N GLU A 120 -12.11 -40.93 10.21
CA GLU A 120 -13.39 -40.75 9.54
C GLU A 120 -14.51 -40.53 10.56
N ASP A 121 -14.84 -39.28 10.88
CA ASP A 121 -16.15 -38.93 11.42
C ASP A 121 -17.09 -38.69 10.23
N GLU A 122 -17.86 -39.76 9.90
CA GLU A 122 -18.99 -39.68 8.97
C GLU A 122 -20.03 -38.69 9.53
N GLU A 123 -19.98 -37.42 9.17
CA GLU A 123 -21.09 -36.48 9.34
C GLU A 123 -21.74 -36.15 7.99
N GLU A 124 -23.06 -36.21 8.01
CA GLU A 124 -24.04 -36.18 6.96
C GLU A 124 -23.79 -35.06 5.92
N GLU A 125 -23.71 -35.46 4.64
CA GLU A 125 -23.70 -34.58 3.47
C GLU A 125 -24.96 -33.74 3.40
N ASP A 126 -24.87 -32.47 3.77
CA ASP A 126 -25.80 -31.44 3.34
C ASP A 126 -25.34 -30.87 1.98
N ASP A 127 -26.12 -31.21 0.96
CA ASP A 127 -26.00 -30.79 -0.44
C ASP A 127 -26.13 -29.25 -0.53
N TYR A 128 -25.02 -28.50 -0.46
CA TYR A 128 -24.91 -27.11 -0.89
C TYR A 128 -24.24 -27.09 -2.25
N ASP A 129 -24.89 -26.48 -3.23
CA ASP A 129 -24.32 -26.14 -4.52
C ASP A 129 -23.11 -25.20 -4.28
N GLU A 130 -21.90 -25.76 -4.21
CA GLU A 130 -20.64 -25.01 -4.14
C GLU A 130 -20.41 -24.37 -5.51
N ASP A 131 -20.25 -23.06 -5.53
CA ASP A 131 -19.99 -22.27 -6.72
C ASP A 131 -18.60 -22.64 -7.26
N GLU A 132 -18.53 -23.06 -8.54
CA GLU A 132 -17.29 -23.47 -9.26
C GLU A 132 -16.16 -22.39 -9.25
N GLU A 133 -16.44 -21.17 -8.74
CA GLU A 133 -15.47 -20.07 -8.63
C GLU A 133 -14.55 -20.20 -7.41
N GLU A 134 -14.91 -20.95 -6.35
CA GLU A 134 -14.05 -21.14 -5.17
C GLU A 134 -12.93 -22.18 -5.41
N GLU A 135 -13.15 -23.16 -6.28
CA GLU A 135 -12.13 -24.19 -6.60
C GLU A 135 -10.92 -23.59 -7.37
N ASP A 136 -11.12 -22.59 -8.24
CA ASP A 136 -10.05 -21.99 -9.05
C ASP A 136 -9.08 -21.16 -8.16
N ASP A 137 -9.56 -20.53 -7.08
CA ASP A 137 -8.76 -19.72 -6.16
C ASP A 137 -7.92 -20.58 -5.20
N GLU A 138 -8.42 -21.76 -4.78
CA GLU A 138 -7.68 -22.73 -3.95
C GLU A 138 -6.50 -23.35 -4.72
N ASP A 139 -6.71 -23.75 -5.97
CA ASP A 139 -5.66 -24.33 -6.82
C ASP A 139 -4.50 -23.34 -7.07
N GLU A 140 -4.77 -22.03 -7.25
CA GLU A 140 -3.74 -21.00 -7.42
C GLU A 140 -2.94 -20.77 -6.12
N TYR A 141 -3.59 -20.82 -4.96
CA TYR A 141 -2.94 -20.70 -3.66
C TYR A 141 -1.98 -21.87 -3.38
N ASP A 142 -2.40 -23.09 -3.69
CA ASP A 142 -1.60 -24.30 -3.51
C ASP A 142 -0.37 -24.31 -4.43
N GLU A 143 -0.50 -23.85 -5.68
CA GLU A 143 0.64 -23.70 -6.59
C GLU A 143 1.68 -22.69 -6.09
N VAL A 144 1.25 -21.58 -5.48
CA VAL A 144 2.14 -20.57 -4.89
C VAL A 144 2.86 -21.15 -3.68
N ALA A 145 2.14 -21.76 -2.75
CA ALA A 145 2.71 -22.39 -1.56
C ALA A 145 3.72 -23.50 -1.93
N LEU A 146 3.41 -24.31 -2.95
CA LEU A 146 4.31 -25.33 -3.47
C LEU A 146 5.59 -24.73 -4.07
N ALA A 147 5.49 -23.62 -4.81
CA ALA A 147 6.65 -22.95 -5.36
C ALA A 147 7.55 -22.39 -4.25
N GLU A 148 6.96 -21.82 -3.20
CA GLU A 148 7.65 -21.30 -2.03
C GLU A 148 8.32 -22.42 -1.20
N ALA A 149 7.64 -23.52 -0.94
CA ALA A 149 8.21 -24.72 -0.30
C ALA A 149 9.47 -25.22 -1.03
N ARG A 150 9.43 -25.25 -2.36
CA ARG A 150 10.60 -25.63 -3.19
C ARG A 150 11.76 -24.66 -3.06
N ILE A 151 11.50 -23.36 -2.96
CA ILE A 151 12.54 -22.33 -2.70
C ILE A 151 13.18 -22.60 -1.35
N LEU A 152 12.38 -22.78 -0.30
CA LEU A 152 12.88 -23.03 1.06
C LEU A 152 13.72 -24.30 1.12
N ALA A 153 13.25 -25.41 0.55
CA ALA A 153 13.91 -26.71 0.58
C ALA A 153 15.31 -26.75 -0.04
N ARG A 154 15.60 -25.85 -1.00
CA ARG A 154 16.92 -25.77 -1.67
C ARG A 154 17.79 -24.62 -1.19
N SER A 155 17.26 -23.73 -0.34
CA SER A 155 17.93 -22.48 0.05
C SER A 155 19.05 -22.70 1.06
N LEU A 156 20.09 -21.86 0.96
CA LEU A 156 21.15 -21.70 1.93
C LEU A 156 20.68 -20.75 3.03
N ARG A 157 20.76 -21.18 4.29
CA ARG A 157 20.43 -20.36 5.44
C ARG A 157 21.57 -19.40 5.77
N LEU A 158 21.24 -18.11 5.94
CA LEU A 158 22.18 -17.05 6.30
C LEU A 158 22.08 -16.63 7.78
N SER A 159 20.86 -16.63 8.37
CA SER A 159 20.64 -16.23 9.76
C SER A 159 20.91 -17.39 10.72
N LEU A 160 21.60 -17.10 11.84
CA LEU A 160 21.78 -18.05 12.95
C LEU A 160 20.78 -17.82 14.07
N ALA A 161 20.32 -16.59 14.23
CA ALA A 161 19.31 -16.19 15.19
C ALA A 161 18.44 -15.09 14.58
N GLY A 162 17.13 -15.25 14.67
CA GLY A 162 16.13 -14.30 14.18
C GLY A 162 14.88 -14.33 15.07
N ASP A 163 14.13 -13.25 15.10
CA ASP A 163 12.85 -13.13 15.78
C ASP A 163 11.73 -13.67 14.87
N ALA A 164 11.54 -15.00 14.92
CA ALA A 164 10.63 -15.72 14.03
C ALA A 164 10.81 -15.32 12.55
N ALA A 165 12.08 -15.10 12.16
CA ALA A 165 12.47 -14.68 10.82
C ALA A 165 13.75 -15.40 10.37
N VAL A 166 13.86 -15.68 9.08
CA VAL A 166 15.01 -16.36 8.47
C VAL A 166 15.44 -15.64 7.19
N LEU A 167 16.75 -15.63 6.95
CA LEU A 167 17.36 -15.14 5.72
C LEU A 167 17.92 -16.30 4.92
N LEU A 168 17.63 -16.31 3.64
CA LEU A 168 17.94 -17.41 2.73
C LEU A 168 18.58 -16.89 1.43
N LEU A 169 19.35 -17.77 0.77
CA LEU A 169 19.80 -17.57 -0.62
C LEU A 169 19.41 -18.77 -1.47
N ASP A 170 18.80 -18.52 -2.62
CA ASP A 170 18.41 -19.58 -3.55
C ASP A 170 19.49 -19.78 -4.60
N PRO A 171 20.15 -20.96 -4.61
CA PRO A 171 21.21 -21.25 -5.56
C PRO A 171 20.71 -21.60 -6.98
N GLU A 172 19.40 -21.65 -7.21
CA GLU A 172 18.80 -21.87 -8.52
C GLU A 172 18.26 -20.58 -9.15
N ASP A 173 18.02 -19.55 -8.36
CA ASP A 173 17.67 -18.20 -8.82
C ASP A 173 18.95 -17.35 -8.89
N VAL A 174 19.68 -17.46 -10.01
CA VAL A 174 20.98 -16.88 -10.21
C VAL A 174 20.95 -15.89 -11.36
N ASP A 175 21.49 -14.69 -11.12
CA ASP A 175 21.59 -13.66 -12.16
C ASP A 175 22.81 -13.85 -13.10
N ALA A 176 22.95 -12.95 -14.08
CA ALA A 176 24.03 -12.99 -15.07
C ALA A 176 25.44 -12.77 -14.45
N ASP A 177 25.52 -12.17 -13.28
CA ASP A 177 26.77 -11.88 -12.56
C ASP A 177 27.12 -12.99 -11.56
N GLY A 178 26.28 -14.04 -11.45
CA GLY A 178 26.44 -15.16 -10.54
C GLY A 178 25.96 -14.89 -9.12
N GLU A 179 25.22 -13.82 -8.89
CA GLU A 179 24.57 -13.55 -7.61
C GLU A 179 23.32 -14.43 -7.46
N TRP A 180 23.11 -14.94 -6.25
CA TRP A 180 21.92 -15.70 -5.89
C TRP A 180 20.87 -14.78 -5.31
N ALA A 181 19.62 -14.96 -5.68
CA ALA A 181 18.52 -14.23 -5.08
C ALA A 181 18.48 -14.48 -3.56
N GLY A 182 18.30 -13.41 -2.82
CA GLY A 182 18.10 -13.45 -1.38
C GLY A 182 16.62 -13.45 -1.03
N TYR A 183 16.26 -14.10 0.08
CA TYR A 183 14.90 -14.12 0.59
C TYR A 183 14.87 -13.78 2.08
N TRP A 184 13.92 -12.94 2.44
CA TRP A 184 13.54 -12.69 3.83
C TRP A 184 12.18 -13.31 4.08
N LEU A 185 12.05 -14.09 5.14
CA LEU A 185 10.82 -14.75 5.55
C LEU A 185 10.60 -14.54 7.03
N ALA A 186 9.38 -14.15 7.44
CA ALA A 186 8.99 -14.03 8.84
C ALA A 186 7.55 -14.53 9.02
N SER A 187 7.32 -15.35 10.03
CA SER A 187 6.02 -15.97 10.30
C SER A 187 4.90 -14.97 10.61
N TRP A 188 5.24 -13.81 11.13
CA TRP A 188 4.30 -12.75 11.50
C TRP A 188 4.00 -11.77 10.37
N SER A 189 4.66 -11.89 9.22
CA SER A 189 4.48 -10.95 8.10
C SER A 189 3.20 -11.20 7.31
N GLY A 190 2.65 -12.43 7.36
CA GLY A 190 1.52 -12.85 6.54
C GLY A 190 1.82 -12.91 5.04
N ASN A 191 3.10 -12.74 4.66
CA ASN A 191 3.56 -12.83 3.28
C ASN A 191 4.53 -13.99 3.15
N GLY A 192 4.60 -14.59 1.99
CA GLY A 192 5.61 -15.58 1.64
C GLY A 192 7.05 -15.02 1.65
N PRO A 193 8.04 -15.80 1.22
CA PRO A 193 9.44 -15.39 1.15
C PRO A 193 9.63 -14.17 0.25
N GLN A 194 10.02 -13.03 0.82
CA GLN A 194 10.23 -11.79 0.10
C GLN A 194 11.57 -11.83 -0.66
N ARG A 195 11.49 -11.74 -1.98
CA ARG A 195 12.64 -11.86 -2.88
C ARG A 195 13.44 -10.57 -3.01
N HIS A 196 14.76 -10.68 -2.91
CA HIS A 196 15.76 -9.65 -3.21
C HIS A 196 16.69 -10.13 -4.32
N ALA A 197 17.19 -9.22 -5.16
CA ALA A 197 17.98 -9.59 -6.32
C ALA A 197 19.32 -10.26 -5.99
N SER A 198 19.87 -10.02 -4.78
CA SER A 198 21.16 -10.58 -4.35
C SER A 198 21.30 -10.52 -2.83
N PHE A 199 22.35 -11.19 -2.30
CA PHE A 199 22.77 -11.01 -0.91
C PHE A 199 23.04 -9.54 -0.56
N ALA A 200 23.67 -8.80 -1.45
CA ALA A 200 23.97 -7.40 -1.20
C ALA A 200 22.72 -6.53 -1.09
N GLU A 201 21.68 -6.80 -1.89
CA GLU A 201 20.39 -6.11 -1.82
C GLU A 201 19.65 -6.49 -0.52
N LEU A 202 19.60 -7.77 -0.17
CA LEU A 202 19.01 -8.25 1.08
C LEU A 202 19.64 -7.55 2.31
N ILE A 203 20.97 -7.48 2.37
CA ILE A 203 21.67 -6.83 3.48
C ILE A 203 21.43 -5.32 3.53
N ARG A 204 21.31 -4.66 2.38
CA ARG A 204 20.94 -3.24 2.32
C ARG A 204 19.51 -3.00 2.80
N ASP A 205 18.63 -3.90 2.50
CA ASP A 205 17.24 -3.80 2.96
C ASP A 205 17.11 -3.92 4.48
N LEU A 206 17.84 -4.85 5.08
CA LEU A 206 17.94 -4.95 6.54
C LEU A 206 18.50 -3.67 7.19
N TRP A 207 19.48 -3.04 6.55
CA TRP A 207 20.03 -1.77 7.00
C TRP A 207 19.01 -0.62 6.86
N ARG A 208 18.24 -0.56 5.76
CA ARG A 208 17.12 0.37 5.60
C ARG A 208 16.08 0.18 6.69
N THR A 209 15.71 -1.06 6.96
CA THR A 209 14.75 -1.42 8.02
C THR A 209 15.21 -0.94 9.40
N MET A 210 16.51 -1.10 9.74
CA MET A 210 17.08 -0.53 10.96
C MET A 210 16.91 1.00 11.00
N HIS A 211 17.17 1.71 9.89
CA HIS A 211 16.95 3.15 9.82
C HIS A 211 15.48 3.55 9.92
N ALA A 212 14.58 2.75 9.37
CA ALA A 212 13.14 3.01 9.43
C ALA A 212 12.58 2.87 10.85
N LEU A 213 13.06 1.88 11.61
CA LEU A 213 12.55 1.56 12.94
C LEU A 213 13.33 2.28 14.05
N ASP A 214 14.65 2.16 14.08
CA ASP A 214 15.51 2.69 15.16
C ASP A 214 15.88 4.17 14.95
N LYS A 215 15.74 4.68 13.72
CA LYS A 215 15.97 6.10 13.35
C LYS A 215 17.29 6.69 13.88
N PRO A 216 18.42 6.00 13.70
CA PRO A 216 19.70 6.44 14.25
C PRO A 216 20.06 7.85 13.76
N ALA A 217 20.70 8.61 14.64
CA ALA A 217 21.35 9.83 14.23
C ALA A 217 22.66 9.49 13.49
N GLY A 218 22.95 10.22 12.41
CA GLY A 218 24.17 9.97 11.66
C GLY A 218 24.10 10.45 10.21
N PRO A 219 25.16 10.19 9.44
CA PRO A 219 25.28 10.68 8.06
C PRO A 219 24.14 10.23 7.15
N THR A 220 23.64 9.00 7.34
CA THR A 220 22.55 8.46 6.53
C THR A 220 21.25 9.22 6.77
N ARG A 221 20.91 9.49 8.03
CA ARG A 221 19.73 10.30 8.36
C ARG A 221 19.86 11.71 7.78
N ASP A 222 21.00 12.34 7.98
CA ASP A 222 21.23 13.71 7.50
C ASP A 222 21.18 13.81 5.98
N HIS A 223 21.69 12.80 5.29
CA HIS A 223 21.57 12.67 3.83
C HIS A 223 20.11 12.61 3.38
N TRP A 224 19.33 11.69 3.95
CA TRP A 224 17.94 11.51 3.53
C TRP A 224 17.03 12.66 3.94
N ASP A 225 17.28 13.33 5.06
CA ASP A 225 16.58 14.56 5.41
C ASP A 225 16.88 15.68 4.39
N ALA A 226 18.09 15.77 3.86
CA ALA A 226 18.44 16.69 2.79
C ALA A 226 17.80 16.32 1.44
N GLU A 227 17.72 15.02 1.12
CA GLU A 227 17.04 14.54 -0.10
C GLU A 227 15.52 14.76 -0.03
N VAL A 228 14.87 14.61 1.13
CA VAL A 228 13.47 14.99 1.33
C VAL A 228 13.25 16.48 1.01
N GLU A 229 14.15 17.35 1.46
CA GLU A 229 14.04 18.78 1.16
C GLU A 229 14.34 19.10 -0.32
N ARG A 230 15.22 18.32 -0.96
CA ARG A 230 15.43 18.38 -2.41
C ARG A 230 14.18 17.95 -3.18
N ALA A 231 13.56 16.84 -2.78
CA ALA A 231 12.33 16.34 -3.36
C ALA A 231 11.17 17.33 -3.23
N ARG A 232 11.04 17.97 -2.06
CA ARG A 232 10.05 19.03 -1.83
C ARG A 232 10.21 20.19 -2.83
N ARG A 233 11.44 20.64 -3.05
CA ARG A 233 11.73 21.71 -4.02
C ARG A 233 11.48 21.26 -5.45
N ALA A 234 11.87 20.03 -5.81
CA ALA A 234 11.61 19.45 -7.11
C ALA A 234 10.09 19.35 -7.39
N ALA A 235 9.30 18.88 -6.43
CA ALA A 235 7.85 18.82 -6.56
C ALA A 235 7.23 20.20 -6.84
N LEU A 236 7.64 21.23 -6.11
CA LEU A 236 7.14 22.60 -6.34
C LEU A 236 7.65 23.21 -7.66
N ALA A 237 8.81 22.81 -8.13
CA ALA A 237 9.34 23.20 -9.44
C ALA A 237 8.65 22.48 -10.62
N GLY A 238 7.84 21.44 -10.35
CA GLY A 238 7.19 20.62 -11.38
C GLY A 238 8.04 19.43 -11.85
N GLU A 239 9.15 19.13 -11.18
CA GLU A 239 10.00 17.96 -11.45
C GLU A 239 9.43 16.73 -10.75
N LEU A 240 8.23 16.31 -11.18
CA LEU A 240 7.42 15.29 -10.49
C LEU A 240 8.14 13.95 -10.32
N ASP A 241 8.73 13.43 -11.40
CA ASP A 241 9.36 12.10 -11.38
C ASP A 241 10.55 12.06 -10.41
N LEU A 242 11.37 13.10 -10.41
CA LEU A 242 12.47 13.26 -9.44
C LEU A 242 11.95 13.33 -8.01
N ALA A 243 10.86 14.07 -7.79
CA ALA A 243 10.27 14.17 -6.46
C ALA A 243 9.74 12.82 -5.95
N LEU A 244 9.06 12.05 -6.80
CA LEU A 244 8.54 10.72 -6.47
C LEU A 244 9.67 9.72 -6.17
N GLU A 245 10.72 9.72 -6.98
CA GLU A 245 11.91 8.88 -6.78
C GLU A 245 12.56 9.14 -5.43
N LEU A 246 12.92 10.40 -5.16
CA LEU A 246 13.59 10.78 -3.90
C LEU A 246 12.72 10.54 -2.66
N LEU A 247 11.41 10.81 -2.74
CA LEU A 247 10.50 10.54 -1.63
C LEU A 247 10.30 9.03 -1.43
N GLY A 248 10.24 8.25 -2.51
CA GLY A 248 10.16 6.79 -2.45
C GLY A 248 11.36 6.21 -1.70
N GLU A 249 12.58 6.58 -2.10
CA GLU A 249 13.81 6.14 -1.44
C GLU A 249 13.87 6.58 0.04
N ALA A 250 13.59 7.85 0.32
CA ALA A 250 13.63 8.38 1.69
C ALA A 250 12.58 7.73 2.61
N LYS A 251 11.48 7.23 2.06
CA LYS A 251 10.45 6.48 2.79
C LYS A 251 11.03 5.19 3.35
N GLU A 252 11.82 4.46 2.57
CA GLU A 252 12.44 3.20 2.98
C GLU A 252 13.43 3.41 4.16
N PHE A 253 13.96 4.62 4.32
CA PHE A 253 14.76 5.03 5.49
C PHE A 253 13.92 5.63 6.63
N GLY A 254 12.60 5.48 6.63
CA GLY A 254 11.71 5.91 7.69
C GLY A 254 11.69 7.42 7.94
N ARG A 255 11.95 8.26 6.92
CA ARG A 255 11.92 9.71 7.10
C ARG A 255 10.47 10.19 7.30
N PRO A 256 10.14 10.80 8.46
CA PRO A 256 8.74 11.04 8.84
C PRO A 256 7.99 11.98 7.89
N ARG A 257 8.68 13.01 7.33
CA ARG A 257 8.06 13.96 6.37
C ARG A 257 7.71 13.32 5.03
N THR A 258 8.42 12.26 4.65
CA THR A 258 8.31 11.62 3.34
C THR A 258 6.91 11.15 3.05
N ARG A 259 6.28 10.48 4.04
CA ARG A 259 4.95 9.94 3.90
C ARG A 259 3.92 11.04 3.58
N LEU A 260 3.96 12.15 4.32
CA LEU A 260 3.07 13.28 4.11
C LEU A 260 3.24 13.92 2.73
N LEU A 261 4.50 14.12 2.31
CA LEU A 261 4.80 14.72 1.02
C LEU A 261 4.41 13.81 -0.15
N LEU A 262 4.76 12.54 -0.06
CA LEU A 262 4.45 11.54 -1.09
C LEU A 262 2.95 11.35 -1.26
N GLN A 263 2.21 11.26 -0.16
CA GLN A 263 0.77 11.05 -0.18
C GLN A 263 0.03 12.17 -0.89
N GLN A 264 0.44 13.44 -0.78
CA GLN A 264 -0.19 14.54 -1.51
C GLN A 264 -0.07 14.37 -3.03
N LEU A 265 1.10 13.89 -3.49
CA LEU A 265 1.32 13.64 -4.92
C LEU A 265 0.50 12.42 -5.38
N GLN A 266 0.51 11.36 -4.59
CA GLN A 266 -0.22 10.12 -4.88
C GLN A 266 -1.74 10.33 -4.89
N LEU A 267 -2.30 11.07 -3.91
CA LEU A 267 -3.73 11.38 -3.87
C LEU A 267 -4.23 12.01 -5.17
N LEU A 268 -3.45 12.93 -5.75
CA LEU A 268 -3.82 13.53 -7.04
C LEU A 268 -3.62 12.56 -8.21
N LEU A 269 -2.51 11.79 -8.22
CA LEU A 269 -2.21 10.85 -9.30
C LEU A 269 -3.18 9.66 -9.36
N ASP A 270 -3.60 9.18 -8.20
CA ASP A 270 -4.48 8.02 -8.08
C ASP A 270 -5.96 8.40 -8.22
N GLY A 271 -6.27 9.71 -8.13
CA GLY A 271 -7.63 10.22 -8.17
C GLY A 271 -8.44 9.91 -6.91
N TRP A 272 -9.68 10.40 -6.88
CA TRP A 272 -10.52 10.29 -5.68
C TRP A 272 -10.83 8.84 -5.26
N GLU A 273 -11.08 7.97 -6.21
CA GLU A 273 -11.45 6.57 -5.89
C GLU A 273 -10.37 5.82 -5.10
N ASN A 274 -9.11 6.07 -5.45
CA ASN A 274 -7.98 5.51 -4.70
C ASN A 274 -7.58 6.39 -3.51
N ALA A 275 -7.77 7.71 -3.62
CA ALA A 275 -7.46 8.66 -2.56
C ALA A 275 -8.20 8.34 -1.25
N ARG A 276 -9.47 7.90 -1.33
CA ARG A 276 -10.26 7.51 -0.17
C ARG A 276 -9.65 6.35 0.63
N ARG A 277 -8.89 5.45 -0.02
CA ARG A 277 -8.16 4.35 0.64
C ARG A 277 -6.90 4.83 1.36
N GLY A 278 -6.32 5.93 0.91
CA GLY A 278 -5.09 6.54 1.46
C GLY A 278 -5.33 7.55 2.58
N VAL A 279 -6.59 7.83 2.96
CA VAL A 279 -6.88 8.72 4.09
C VAL A 279 -6.48 8.02 5.39
N PRO A 280 -5.74 8.70 6.29
CA PRO A 280 -5.20 8.06 7.48
C PRO A 280 -6.31 7.73 8.49
N TRP A 281 -6.48 6.44 8.76
CA TRP A 281 -7.49 5.92 9.67
C TRP A 281 -6.96 5.64 11.08
N ASN A 282 -5.64 5.55 11.24
CA ASN A 282 -5.02 5.33 12.53
C ASN A 282 -4.55 6.64 13.17
N ARG A 283 -4.38 6.64 14.50
CA ARG A 283 -4.01 7.82 15.28
C ARG A 283 -2.68 8.43 14.84
N GLN A 284 -1.68 7.61 14.59
CA GLN A 284 -0.33 8.07 14.27
C GLN A 284 -0.28 8.75 12.89
N GLU A 285 -1.03 8.22 11.94
CA GLU A 285 -1.18 8.81 10.61
C GLU A 285 -1.97 10.12 10.69
N ALA A 286 -3.10 10.11 11.39
CA ALA A 286 -3.91 11.30 11.56
C ALA A 286 -3.12 12.46 12.21
N GLU A 287 -2.29 12.21 13.21
CA GLU A 287 -1.48 13.24 13.85
C GLU A 287 -0.50 13.91 12.86
N VAL A 288 0.08 13.15 11.92
CA VAL A 288 0.95 13.69 10.87
C VAL A 288 0.16 14.50 9.85
N PHE A 289 -1.01 14.01 9.41
CA PHE A 289 -1.86 14.68 8.43
C PHE A 289 -2.62 15.87 8.97
N LEU A 290 -2.89 15.87 10.29
CA LEU A 290 -3.60 16.94 10.97
C LEU A 290 -2.66 18.03 11.51
N ALA A 291 -1.35 17.95 11.23
CA ALA A 291 -0.43 19.03 11.54
C ALA A 291 -0.85 20.30 10.77
N GLU A 292 -1.14 21.38 11.51
CA GLU A 292 -1.41 22.68 10.89
C GLU A 292 -0.22 23.13 10.02
N PRO A 293 -0.47 23.78 8.90
CA PRO A 293 -1.72 24.27 8.30
C PRO A 293 -2.36 23.30 7.27
N LEU A 294 -1.83 22.09 7.11
CA LEU A 294 -2.29 21.14 6.10
C LEU A 294 -3.73 20.71 6.29
N LEU A 295 -4.16 20.56 7.54
CA LEU A 295 -5.50 20.12 7.87
C LEU A 295 -6.56 21.09 7.34
N SER A 296 -6.41 22.37 7.63
CA SER A 296 -7.44 23.36 7.33
C SER A 296 -7.60 23.67 5.86
N GLU A 297 -6.55 23.54 5.06
CA GLU A 297 -6.57 23.92 3.64
C GLU A 297 -6.43 22.75 2.66
N GLY A 298 -5.78 21.65 3.06
CA GLY A 298 -5.52 20.51 2.19
C GLY A 298 -6.43 19.32 2.43
N PHE A 299 -6.36 18.75 3.63
CA PHE A 299 -6.97 17.44 3.91
C PHE A 299 -8.37 17.48 4.53
N LEU A 300 -8.70 18.51 5.31
CA LEU A 300 -10.01 18.58 5.95
C LEU A 300 -11.17 18.56 4.94
N PRO A 301 -11.11 19.29 3.79
CA PRO A 301 -12.12 19.17 2.77
C PRO A 301 -12.29 17.75 2.20
N LEU A 302 -11.19 17.00 2.06
CA LEU A 302 -11.24 15.59 1.61
C LEU A 302 -11.91 14.70 2.64
N LEU A 303 -11.59 14.86 3.92
CA LEU A 303 -12.23 14.12 5.01
C LEU A 303 -13.74 14.38 5.08
N VAL A 304 -14.17 15.62 4.88
CA VAL A 304 -15.60 15.97 4.85
C VAL A 304 -16.31 15.31 3.65
N ARG A 305 -15.69 15.32 2.48
CA ARG A 305 -16.22 14.60 1.31
C ARG A 305 -16.37 13.10 1.62
N LEU A 306 -15.32 12.49 2.19
CA LEU A 306 -15.31 11.08 2.54
C LEU A 306 -16.42 10.74 3.54
N VAL A 307 -16.57 11.54 4.60
CA VAL A 307 -17.66 11.36 5.58
C VAL A 307 -19.05 11.43 4.92
N ARG A 308 -19.27 12.40 4.03
CA ARG A 308 -20.55 12.53 3.31
C ARG A 308 -20.83 11.37 2.36
N GLU A 309 -19.81 10.86 1.68
CA GLU A 309 -19.97 9.71 0.80
C GLU A 309 -20.19 8.41 1.59
N ALA A 310 -19.52 8.25 2.75
CA ALA A 310 -19.67 7.09 3.62
C ALA A 310 -21.00 7.04 4.37
N GLU A 311 -21.69 8.19 4.61
CA GLU A 311 -23.05 8.22 5.19
C GLU A 311 -24.05 7.37 4.39
N ASP A 312 -23.85 7.27 3.10
CA ASP A 312 -24.75 6.52 2.22
C ASP A 312 -24.38 5.03 2.08
N HIS A 313 -23.11 4.64 2.37
CA HIS A 313 -22.59 3.33 1.94
C HIS A 313 -21.77 2.55 2.98
N GLU A 314 -21.18 3.19 3.99
CA GLU A 314 -20.31 2.54 4.98
C GLU A 314 -20.52 3.06 6.41
N PRO A 315 -21.66 2.76 7.06
CA PRO A 315 -21.95 3.25 8.41
C PRO A 315 -20.88 2.87 9.44
N TYR A 316 -20.20 1.73 9.26
CA TYR A 316 -19.17 1.25 10.16
C TYR A 316 -17.88 2.13 10.13
N THR A 317 -17.49 2.62 8.96
CA THR A 317 -16.33 3.51 8.81
C THR A 317 -16.59 4.87 9.45
N LEU A 318 -17.82 5.39 9.34
CA LEU A 318 -18.26 6.62 9.99
C LEU A 318 -18.30 6.51 11.50
N ASP A 319 -18.82 5.40 12.03
CA ASP A 319 -18.85 5.17 13.48
C ASP A 319 -17.46 5.05 14.05
N LYS A 320 -16.51 4.46 13.33
CA LYS A 320 -15.07 4.47 13.70
C LYS A 320 -14.49 5.88 13.69
N LEU A 321 -14.77 6.69 12.68
CA LEU A 321 -14.31 8.08 12.61
C LEU A 321 -14.91 8.96 13.71
N ARG A 322 -16.23 8.86 13.90
CA ARG A 322 -16.95 9.66 14.89
C ARG A 322 -16.75 9.15 16.32
N GLY A 323 -16.65 7.84 16.51
CA GLY A 323 -16.59 7.20 17.82
C GLY A 323 -15.23 6.76 18.30
N GLY A 324 -14.37 6.24 17.42
CA GLY A 324 -13.09 5.60 17.73
C GLY A 324 -11.85 6.34 17.22
N GLY A 325 -12.02 7.31 16.32
CA GLY A 325 -10.92 8.07 15.74
C GLY A 325 -10.19 8.99 16.73
N PRO A 326 -9.02 9.52 16.38
CA PRO A 326 -8.28 10.47 17.20
C PRO A 326 -9.16 11.66 17.59
N ARG A 327 -9.03 12.14 18.84
CA ARG A 327 -9.83 13.27 19.35
C ARG A 327 -9.72 14.50 18.45
N VAL A 328 -8.51 14.80 17.97
CA VAL A 328 -8.22 15.96 17.10
C VAL A 328 -9.01 15.85 15.79
N LEU A 329 -9.08 14.65 15.20
CA LEU A 329 -9.85 14.41 13.97
C LEU A 329 -11.35 14.63 14.20
N ARG A 330 -11.90 14.08 15.29
CA ARG A 330 -13.32 14.25 15.63
C ARG A 330 -13.71 15.70 15.88
N GLU A 331 -12.85 16.43 16.61
CA GLU A 331 -13.08 17.86 16.89
C GLU A 331 -13.03 18.68 15.58
N ALA A 332 -12.04 18.43 14.72
CA ALA A 332 -11.92 19.10 13.43
C ALA A 332 -13.08 18.81 12.49
N LEU A 333 -13.55 17.54 12.42
CA LEU A 333 -14.74 17.17 11.65
C LEU A 333 -16.01 17.82 12.19
N ALA A 334 -16.21 17.84 13.51
CA ALA A 334 -17.37 18.45 14.13
C ALA A 334 -17.41 19.97 13.91
N ASP A 335 -16.26 20.65 14.01
CA ASP A 335 -16.13 22.07 13.72
C ASP A 335 -16.46 22.38 12.25
N TYR A 336 -16.00 21.53 11.34
CA TYR A 336 -16.24 21.70 9.91
C TYR A 336 -17.70 21.36 9.51
N GLU A 337 -18.30 20.35 10.10
CA GLU A 337 -19.71 20.03 9.93
C GLU A 337 -20.61 21.18 10.45
N ALA A 338 -20.24 21.80 11.56
CA ALA A 338 -20.94 22.97 12.09
C ALA A 338 -20.84 24.21 11.18
N MET A 339 -19.76 24.36 10.39
CA MET A 339 -19.61 25.39 9.39
C MET A 339 -20.38 25.09 8.08
N ALA A 340 -20.78 23.84 7.86
CA ALA A 340 -21.45 23.38 6.62
C ALA A 340 -22.94 23.73 6.58
N GLU A 341 -23.31 25.00 6.84
CA GLU A 341 -24.66 25.51 6.59
C GLU A 341 -25.00 25.53 5.07
N PRO A 342 -26.28 25.62 4.70
CA PRO A 342 -26.68 25.73 3.31
C PRO A 342 -25.99 26.89 2.60
N GLY A 343 -25.15 26.58 1.62
CA GLY A 343 -24.32 27.55 0.89
C GLY A 343 -22.81 27.51 1.24
N PHE A 344 -22.40 26.61 2.13
CA PHE A 344 -20.96 26.36 2.36
C PHE A 344 -20.27 25.89 1.07
N ARG A 345 -19.12 26.51 0.77
CA ARG A 345 -18.24 26.13 -0.33
C ARG A 345 -16.85 25.82 0.24
N PHE A 346 -16.20 24.81 -0.30
CA PHE A 346 -14.82 24.53 0.03
C PHE A 346 -13.90 25.68 -0.37
N ARG A 347 -12.81 25.83 0.39
CA ARG A 347 -11.69 26.69 0.00
C ARG A 347 -10.60 25.79 -0.58
N TYR A 348 -10.11 26.17 -1.74
CA TYR A 348 -9.11 25.40 -2.47
C TYR A 348 -7.68 25.93 -2.31
N GLY A 349 -7.52 27.06 -1.61
CA GLY A 349 -6.24 27.70 -1.37
C GLY A 349 -6.36 29.20 -1.14
N PRO A 350 -5.34 30.01 -1.51
CA PRO A 350 -5.37 31.46 -1.38
C PRO A 350 -6.58 32.08 -2.11
N PRO A 351 -7.07 33.26 -1.66
CA PRO A 351 -8.33 33.83 -2.16
C PRO A 351 -8.41 33.99 -3.67
N GLU A 352 -7.30 34.32 -4.35
CA GLU A 352 -7.26 34.49 -5.79
C GLU A 352 -7.37 33.14 -6.53
N PHE A 353 -6.70 32.12 -6.03
CA PHE A 353 -6.82 30.76 -6.55
C PHE A 353 -8.21 30.21 -6.32
N ASP A 354 -8.73 30.37 -5.10
CA ASP A 354 -10.08 29.93 -4.72
C ASP A 354 -11.15 30.56 -5.64
N ALA A 355 -11.09 31.85 -5.89
CA ALA A 355 -12.02 32.54 -6.78
C ALA A 355 -11.96 32.00 -8.23
N ALA A 356 -10.77 31.68 -8.73
CA ALA A 356 -10.59 31.11 -10.04
C ALA A 356 -11.19 29.67 -10.12
N VAL A 357 -10.94 28.84 -9.10
CA VAL A 357 -11.52 27.50 -9.01
C VAL A 357 -13.05 27.55 -8.93
N GLN A 358 -13.61 28.48 -8.14
CA GLN A 358 -15.07 28.67 -8.07
C GLN A 358 -15.66 29.05 -9.43
N THR A 359 -14.97 29.86 -10.23
CA THR A 359 -15.40 30.20 -11.58
C THR A 359 -15.48 28.97 -12.49
N VAL A 360 -14.50 28.05 -12.40
CA VAL A 360 -14.51 26.78 -13.13
C VAL A 360 -15.70 25.93 -12.70
N LEU A 361 -15.95 25.81 -11.39
CA LEU A 361 -17.06 25.05 -10.82
C LEU A 361 -18.43 25.61 -11.24
N ASP A 362 -18.60 26.93 -11.22
CA ASP A 362 -19.82 27.59 -11.66
C ASP A 362 -20.11 27.28 -13.15
N GLY A 363 -19.07 27.24 -13.99
CA GLY A 363 -19.16 26.85 -15.39
C GLY A 363 -19.56 25.38 -15.60
N LEU A 364 -18.98 24.46 -14.83
CA LEU A 364 -19.33 23.03 -14.86
C LEU A 364 -20.78 22.80 -14.40
N THR A 365 -21.16 23.43 -13.29
CA THR A 365 -22.51 23.33 -12.72
C THR A 365 -23.57 23.85 -13.70
N ALA A 366 -23.33 25.01 -14.30
CA ALA A 366 -24.25 25.58 -15.30
C ALA A 366 -24.46 24.64 -16.51
N HIS A 367 -23.37 24.02 -16.99
CA HIS A 367 -23.46 23.02 -18.05
C HIS A 367 -24.31 21.80 -17.68
N LEU A 368 -24.12 21.25 -16.47
CA LEU A 368 -24.91 20.12 -15.98
C LEU A 368 -26.38 20.47 -15.81
N ASP A 369 -26.69 21.67 -15.31
CA ASP A 369 -28.05 22.15 -15.16
C ASP A 369 -28.75 22.34 -16.51
N GLU A 370 -28.06 22.87 -17.54
CA GLU A 370 -28.56 22.96 -18.90
C GLU A 370 -28.86 21.57 -19.49
N ARG A 371 -27.96 20.60 -19.29
CA ARG A 371 -28.17 19.21 -19.75
C ARG A 371 -29.37 18.55 -19.03
N ARG A 372 -29.51 18.75 -17.71
CA ARG A 372 -30.63 18.23 -16.94
C ARG A 372 -31.95 18.80 -17.45
N ALA A 373 -32.02 20.12 -17.63
CA ALA A 373 -33.21 20.79 -18.17
C ALA A 373 -33.56 20.28 -19.58
N ALA A 374 -32.56 20.08 -20.44
CA ALA A 374 -32.77 19.51 -21.77
C ALA A 374 -33.27 18.06 -21.75
N ALA A 375 -32.76 17.23 -20.80
CA ALA A 375 -33.23 15.86 -20.62
C ALA A 375 -34.68 15.80 -20.10
N GLU A 376 -35.04 16.64 -19.14
CA GLU A 376 -36.39 16.77 -18.64
C GLU A 376 -37.38 17.21 -19.74
N GLN A 377 -36.98 18.17 -20.58
CA GLN A 377 -37.79 18.61 -21.74
C GLN A 377 -38.00 17.48 -22.76
N ARG A 378 -36.95 16.67 -23.05
CA ARG A 378 -37.06 15.52 -23.95
C ARG A 378 -38.01 14.45 -23.36
N ALA A 379 -37.85 14.10 -22.06
CA ALA A 379 -38.70 13.15 -21.40
C ALA A 379 -40.17 13.61 -21.40
N ALA A 380 -40.43 14.87 -21.11
CA ALA A 380 -41.77 15.45 -21.17
C ALA A 380 -42.36 15.42 -22.59
N ALA A 381 -41.58 15.70 -23.62
CA ALA A 381 -42.00 15.63 -25.03
C ALA A 381 -42.30 14.19 -25.46
N GLU A 382 -41.49 13.21 -25.04
CA GLU A 382 -41.72 11.78 -25.30
C GLU A 382 -42.96 11.27 -24.58
N GLU A 383 -43.23 11.69 -23.35
CA GLU A 383 -44.41 11.36 -22.61
C GLU A 383 -45.69 11.95 -23.26
N ALA A 384 -45.60 13.23 -23.73
CA ALA A 384 -46.68 13.87 -24.46
C ALA A 384 -46.93 13.17 -25.79
N ALA A 385 -45.91 12.73 -26.52
CA ALA A 385 -46.02 11.98 -27.77
C ALA A 385 -46.65 10.58 -27.52
N ARG A 386 -46.30 9.89 -26.42
CA ARG A 386 -46.95 8.64 -26.03
C ARG A 386 -48.43 8.81 -25.66
N LYS A 387 -48.76 9.89 -24.97
CA LYS A 387 -50.17 10.24 -24.64
C LYS A 387 -50.96 10.67 -25.88
N GLY A 388 -50.32 11.32 -26.86
CA GLY A 388 -50.93 11.74 -28.12
C GLY A 388 -51.04 10.62 -29.16
N ALA A 389 -50.20 9.62 -29.11
CA ALA A 389 -50.35 8.39 -29.89
C ALA A 389 -51.40 7.51 -29.25
N GLY A 390 -52.65 7.82 -29.47
CA GLY A 390 -53.80 7.03 -29.01
C GLY A 390 -53.60 5.55 -29.32
N VAL A 391 -53.66 4.70 -28.30
CA VAL A 391 -53.55 3.26 -28.41
C VAL A 391 -54.63 2.75 -29.38
N ARG A 392 -54.23 2.49 -30.61
CA ARG A 392 -55.07 1.79 -31.57
C ARG A 392 -55.00 0.31 -31.20
N ILE A 393 -55.89 -0.10 -30.28
CA ILE A 393 -56.04 -1.53 -29.94
C ILE A 393 -56.61 -2.20 -31.18
N VAL A 394 -55.76 -2.88 -31.94
CA VAL A 394 -56.20 -3.85 -32.96
C VAL A 394 -56.54 -5.13 -32.15
N LEU A 395 -57.81 -5.34 -31.88
CA LEU A 395 -58.32 -6.59 -31.38
C LEU A 395 -58.12 -7.66 -32.45
N SER A 396 -56.99 -8.38 -32.39
CA SER A 396 -56.82 -9.60 -33.17
C SER A 396 -57.55 -10.74 -32.44
N THR A 397 -58.66 -11.18 -33.01
CA THR A 397 -59.32 -12.38 -32.55
C THR A 397 -58.65 -13.63 -33.13
N ALA A 398 -57.55 -14.06 -32.52
CA ALA A 398 -57.01 -15.40 -32.72
C ALA A 398 -57.07 -16.17 -31.39
N PRO A 399 -57.55 -17.41 -31.36
CA PRO A 399 -57.65 -18.16 -30.12
C PRO A 399 -56.29 -18.63 -29.65
N THR A 400 -55.88 -18.14 -28.46
CA THR A 400 -54.63 -18.58 -27.78
C THR A 400 -54.94 -19.92 -27.12
N VAL A 401 -54.25 -20.96 -27.55
CA VAL A 401 -54.17 -22.23 -26.83
C VAL A 401 -53.17 -22.06 -25.71
N LEU A 402 -53.61 -22.24 -24.47
CA LEU A 402 -52.76 -22.26 -23.28
C LEU A 402 -52.14 -23.62 -23.11
N PRO A 403 -50.84 -23.73 -22.83
CA PRO A 403 -50.22 -24.94 -22.29
C PRO A 403 -50.46 -25.04 -20.77
N PRO A 404 -50.44 -26.28 -20.21
CA PRO A 404 -50.88 -26.53 -18.85
C PRO A 404 -49.87 -26.18 -17.77
N ASP A 405 -50.43 -25.90 -16.62
CA ASP A 405 -49.85 -25.58 -15.32
C ASP A 405 -48.58 -26.30 -14.93
N HIS A 406 -47.61 -25.52 -14.44
CA HIS A 406 -46.72 -25.98 -13.38
C HIS A 406 -46.91 -25.09 -12.14
N ALA A 407 -47.14 -25.80 -11.05
CA ALA A 407 -47.56 -25.29 -9.77
C ALA A 407 -46.50 -24.45 -9.07
N LEU A 408 -46.95 -23.35 -8.50
CA LEU A 408 -46.30 -22.58 -7.45
C LEU A 408 -46.29 -23.39 -6.15
N HIS A 409 -45.15 -23.56 -5.54
CA HIS A 409 -45.04 -23.77 -4.10
C HIS A 409 -44.32 -22.59 -3.46
N SER A 410 -45.04 -21.85 -2.67
CA SER A 410 -44.59 -20.96 -1.63
C SER A 410 -44.49 -21.76 -0.34
N ASP A 411 -43.53 -21.41 0.47
CA ASP A 411 -43.51 -21.29 1.94
C ASP A 411 -42.03 -21.37 2.35
N GLY A 412 -41.46 -20.54 3.15
CA GLY A 412 -41.93 -19.82 4.29
C GLY A 412 -41.01 -20.04 5.46
N SER A 413 -40.42 -18.96 5.93
CA SER A 413 -39.98 -18.70 7.31
C SER A 413 -38.90 -19.56 7.99
N GLY A 414 -37.98 -18.85 8.61
CA GLY A 414 -37.45 -19.23 9.92
C GLY A 414 -36.01 -18.85 10.21
N ALA A 415 -35.81 -17.65 10.69
CA ALA A 415 -35.27 -17.30 12.02
C ALA A 415 -33.88 -17.85 12.44
N GLU A 416 -32.96 -16.87 12.55
CA GLU A 416 -32.08 -16.57 13.71
C GLU A 416 -31.13 -17.63 14.29
N GLY A 417 -29.85 -17.19 14.37
CA GLY A 417 -29.02 -17.40 15.55
C GLY A 417 -27.51 -17.28 15.27
N PRO A 418 -26.79 -16.54 16.10
CA PRO A 418 -25.44 -16.09 15.79
C PRO A 418 -24.38 -17.06 16.27
N ARG A 419 -23.26 -17.17 15.57
CA ARG A 419 -22.00 -17.66 16.18
C ARG A 419 -20.79 -16.93 15.64
N SER A 420 -20.10 -16.34 16.59
CA SER A 420 -18.80 -15.75 16.55
C SER A 420 -17.72 -16.78 16.16
N GLY A 421 -16.86 -16.37 15.25
CA GLY A 421 -15.58 -17.00 15.01
C GLY A 421 -14.69 -15.99 14.30
N VAL A 422 -13.82 -15.32 15.08
CA VAL A 422 -12.85 -14.35 14.54
C VAL A 422 -11.68 -15.15 14.01
N SER A 423 -11.57 -15.19 12.68
CA SER A 423 -10.31 -15.43 11.99
C SER A 423 -10.10 -14.26 11.06
N ALA A 424 -9.10 -13.44 11.34
CA ALA A 424 -8.72 -12.32 10.49
C ALA A 424 -7.87 -12.88 9.33
N GLY A 425 -8.53 -13.41 8.33
CA GLY A 425 -7.97 -13.61 7.02
C GLY A 425 -7.98 -12.27 6.28
N TYR A 426 -6.85 -11.86 5.74
CA TYR A 426 -6.73 -10.73 4.83
C TYR A 426 -7.28 -11.19 3.48
N GLU A 427 -8.56 -10.95 3.23
CA GLU A 427 -9.11 -11.08 1.89
C GLU A 427 -8.51 -10.00 0.99
N PRO A 428 -7.92 -10.34 -0.16
CA PRO A 428 -7.61 -9.34 -1.17
C PRO A 428 -8.92 -8.69 -1.61
N PHE A 429 -9.00 -7.36 -1.49
CA PHE A 429 -10.17 -6.62 -1.94
C PHE A 429 -10.41 -6.89 -3.42
N PRO A 430 -11.66 -7.17 -3.84
CA PRO A 430 -11.99 -7.38 -5.23
C PRO A 430 -11.55 -6.17 -6.06
N GLU A 431 -10.84 -6.39 -7.15
CA GLU A 431 -10.31 -5.35 -8.03
C GLU A 431 -11.42 -4.54 -8.71
N GLU A 432 -12.64 -5.06 -8.83
CA GLU A 432 -13.77 -4.36 -9.40
C GLU A 432 -14.73 -3.86 -8.30
N PRO A 433 -15.07 -2.54 -8.32
CA PRO A 433 -16.03 -2.00 -7.38
C PRO A 433 -17.43 -2.59 -7.68
N ASP A 434 -18.13 -3.05 -6.63
CA ASP A 434 -19.50 -3.56 -6.73
C ASP A 434 -20.38 -2.59 -7.54
N PRO A 435 -20.99 -3.04 -8.65
CA PRO A 435 -21.81 -2.19 -9.52
C PRO A 435 -22.94 -1.45 -8.81
N ARG A 436 -23.37 -1.94 -7.63
CA ARG A 436 -24.41 -1.32 -6.80
C ARG A 436 -23.95 -0.03 -6.14
N PHE A 437 -22.64 0.21 -6.05
CA PHE A 437 -22.03 1.38 -5.42
C PHE A 437 -21.45 2.38 -6.43
N ILE A 438 -21.58 2.11 -7.73
CA ILE A 438 -21.14 3.05 -8.78
C ILE A 438 -22.19 4.16 -8.88
N ARG A 439 -21.89 5.32 -8.28
CA ARG A 439 -22.70 6.52 -8.57
C ARG A 439 -22.56 6.85 -10.06
N PRO A 440 -23.68 7.16 -10.76
CA PRO A 440 -23.57 7.63 -12.14
C PRO A 440 -22.69 8.89 -12.15
N ARG A 441 -21.53 8.80 -12.79
CA ARG A 441 -20.61 9.93 -12.95
C ARG A 441 -21.33 11.05 -13.70
N PRO A 442 -21.17 12.31 -13.30
CA PRO A 442 -21.72 13.42 -14.03
C PRO A 442 -21.13 13.44 -15.44
N GLU A 443 -21.95 13.27 -16.46
CA GLU A 443 -21.51 13.18 -17.84
C GLU A 443 -21.19 14.59 -18.38
N ILE A 444 -19.93 15.05 -18.15
CA ILE A 444 -19.43 16.33 -18.64
C ILE A 444 -19.04 16.15 -20.10
N ALA A 445 -19.53 17.04 -20.98
CA ALA A 445 -19.15 16.99 -22.39
C ALA A 445 -17.64 17.23 -22.55
N PRO A 446 -16.92 16.48 -23.42
CA PRO A 446 -15.48 16.56 -23.55
C PRO A 446 -14.93 17.97 -23.77
N GLU A 447 -15.58 18.76 -24.61
CA GLU A 447 -15.19 20.15 -24.89
C GLU A 447 -15.37 21.09 -23.68
N VAL A 448 -16.32 20.79 -22.78
CA VAL A 448 -16.52 21.54 -21.54
C VAL A 448 -15.47 21.13 -20.53
N ALA A 449 -15.18 19.83 -20.43
CA ALA A 449 -14.13 19.31 -19.57
C ALA A 449 -12.75 19.87 -19.96
N GLU A 450 -12.42 19.92 -21.26
CA GLU A 450 -11.14 20.49 -21.73
C GLU A 450 -11.03 22.00 -21.46
N ARG A 451 -12.11 22.74 -21.60
CA ARG A 451 -12.12 24.16 -21.26
C ARG A 451 -11.95 24.39 -19.78
N ALA A 452 -12.72 23.69 -18.94
CA ALA A 452 -12.62 23.75 -17.47
C ALA A 452 -11.22 23.36 -16.99
N TRP A 453 -10.62 22.33 -17.59
CA TRP A 453 -9.25 21.92 -17.32
C TRP A 453 -8.24 23.02 -17.67
N SER A 454 -8.35 23.61 -18.85
CA SER A 454 -7.46 24.69 -19.29
C SER A 454 -7.56 25.92 -18.37
N GLU A 455 -8.76 26.27 -17.91
CA GLU A 455 -9.00 27.36 -16.95
C GLU A 455 -8.40 27.03 -15.57
N LEU A 456 -8.51 25.79 -15.11
CA LEU A 456 -7.91 25.33 -13.85
C LEU A 456 -6.39 25.40 -13.91
N LEU A 457 -5.77 24.92 -14.99
CA LEU A 457 -4.31 25.04 -15.19
C LEU A 457 -3.85 26.49 -15.24
N ALA A 458 -4.63 27.38 -15.89
CA ALA A 458 -4.31 28.82 -15.93
C ALA A 458 -4.38 29.48 -14.54
N ALA A 459 -5.17 28.94 -13.63
CA ALA A 459 -5.26 29.41 -12.24
C ALA A 459 -4.12 28.90 -11.35
N LEU A 460 -3.45 27.79 -11.71
CA LEU A 460 -2.43 27.14 -10.88
C LEU A 460 -1.29 28.08 -10.42
N PRO A 461 -0.81 29.05 -11.21
CA PRO A 461 0.18 30.03 -10.74
C PRO A 461 -0.27 30.94 -9.59
N LEU A 462 -1.58 30.96 -9.27
CA LEU A 462 -2.14 31.70 -8.12
C LEU A 462 -2.13 30.85 -6.84
N TRP A 463 -1.98 29.54 -6.97
CA TRP A 463 -1.89 28.66 -5.81
C TRP A 463 -0.56 28.87 -5.06
N ARG A 464 -0.62 28.79 -3.75
CA ARG A 464 0.57 28.88 -2.86
C ARG A 464 0.49 27.83 -1.77
N PRO A 465 1.63 27.21 -1.39
CA PRO A 465 1.68 26.34 -0.24
C PRO A 465 1.24 27.07 1.03
N ALA A 466 0.39 26.45 1.83
CA ALA A 466 0.01 26.95 3.15
C ALA A 466 1.12 26.75 4.19
N GLY A 467 2.08 25.89 3.93
CA GLY A 467 3.20 25.60 4.79
C GLY A 467 4.33 24.83 4.06
N PRO A 468 5.44 24.55 4.77
CA PRO A 468 6.61 23.92 4.17
C PRO A 468 6.33 22.50 3.63
N ASP A 469 5.35 21.81 4.19
CA ASP A 469 4.98 20.46 3.82
C ASP A 469 3.74 20.39 2.91
N HIS A 470 3.28 21.52 2.38
CA HIS A 470 2.19 21.59 1.42
C HIS A 470 2.73 21.64 -0.02
N LEU A 471 2.58 20.54 -0.77
CA LEU A 471 3.16 20.39 -2.12
C LEU A 471 2.14 20.56 -3.25
N ALA A 472 0.88 20.25 -2.99
CA ALA A 472 -0.09 20.11 -4.06
C ALA A 472 -1.51 20.52 -3.60
N PRO A 473 -2.35 21.06 -4.52
CA PRO A 473 -3.71 21.51 -4.21
C PRO A 473 -4.67 20.31 -4.07
N VAL A 474 -4.41 19.40 -3.13
CA VAL A 474 -5.21 18.19 -2.90
C VAL A 474 -6.67 18.48 -2.56
N SER A 475 -6.94 19.66 -2.01
CA SER A 475 -8.31 20.15 -1.74
C SER A 475 -9.21 20.19 -2.98
N LEU A 476 -8.64 20.25 -4.19
CA LEU A 476 -9.42 20.17 -5.43
C LEU A 476 -10.22 18.86 -5.53
N LEU A 477 -9.70 17.76 -4.99
CA LEU A 477 -10.39 16.48 -4.95
C LEU A 477 -11.60 16.46 -4.01
N ALA A 478 -11.76 17.48 -3.14
CA ALA A 478 -12.90 17.56 -2.23
C ALA A 478 -14.23 17.84 -2.96
N ASP A 479 -14.19 18.47 -4.12
CA ASP A 479 -15.36 18.68 -4.94
C ASP A 479 -15.57 17.52 -5.93
N PRO A 480 -16.77 16.91 -6.00
CA PRO A 480 -17.04 15.79 -6.90
C PRO A 480 -16.79 16.09 -8.38
N LEU A 481 -17.10 17.31 -8.85
CA LEU A 481 -16.92 17.69 -10.25
C LEU A 481 -15.42 17.85 -10.61
N LEU A 482 -14.64 18.43 -9.70
CA LEU A 482 -13.19 18.54 -9.88
C LEU A 482 -12.52 17.17 -9.74
N GLY A 483 -12.97 16.33 -8.80
CA GLY A 483 -12.47 14.98 -8.66
C GLY A 483 -12.65 14.14 -9.93
N GLU A 484 -13.80 14.28 -10.62
CA GLU A 484 -14.03 13.64 -11.92
C GLU A 484 -13.22 14.30 -13.06
N LEU A 485 -12.96 15.59 -12.97
CA LEU A 485 -12.16 16.31 -13.95
C LEU A 485 -10.69 15.93 -13.88
N ILE A 486 -10.16 15.65 -12.67
CA ILE A 486 -8.75 15.34 -12.40
C ILE A 486 -8.50 13.84 -12.63
N THR A 487 -8.26 13.46 -13.89
CA THR A 487 -7.77 12.12 -14.23
C THR A 487 -6.28 11.99 -13.88
N ARG A 488 -5.74 10.76 -13.85
CA ARG A 488 -4.31 10.51 -13.60
C ARG A 488 -3.39 11.31 -14.57
N GLU A 489 -3.76 11.38 -15.83
CA GLU A 489 -3.01 12.13 -16.85
C GLU A 489 -3.03 13.64 -16.56
N ARG A 490 -4.21 14.18 -16.25
CA ARG A 490 -4.39 15.59 -15.91
C ARG A 490 -3.72 15.95 -14.58
N ALA A 491 -3.78 15.06 -13.59
CA ALA A 491 -3.05 15.24 -12.34
C ALA A 491 -1.54 15.31 -12.59
N ARG A 492 -1.00 14.43 -13.46
CA ARG A 492 0.41 14.44 -13.83
C ARG A 492 0.78 15.75 -14.53
N GLU A 493 -0.06 16.25 -15.44
CA GLU A 493 0.13 17.55 -16.09
C GLU A 493 0.15 18.69 -15.06
N LEU A 494 -0.83 18.73 -14.14
CA LEU A 494 -0.91 19.72 -13.07
C LEU A 494 0.34 19.68 -12.17
N LEU A 495 0.76 18.50 -11.76
CA LEU A 495 1.91 18.31 -10.90
C LEU A 495 3.26 18.59 -11.60
N SER A 496 3.29 18.57 -12.92
CA SER A 496 4.46 18.90 -13.72
C SER A 496 4.62 20.41 -13.99
N LEU A 497 3.71 21.24 -13.47
CA LEU A 497 3.82 22.69 -13.54
C LEU A 497 4.44 23.25 -12.26
N PRO A 498 5.26 24.33 -12.35
CA PRO A 498 5.78 25.03 -11.18
C PRO A 498 4.64 25.58 -10.30
N ARG A 499 4.76 25.38 -8.99
CA ARG A 499 3.78 25.79 -7.96
C ARG A 499 4.51 26.42 -6.77
N GLY A 500 4.03 27.56 -6.28
CA GLY A 500 4.60 28.19 -5.07
C GLY A 500 5.17 29.58 -5.22
#